data_9e548015b8d4ab5f39735abf55851bf7
#
_entry.id   9e548015b8d4ab5f39735abf55851bf7
#
_cell.length_a   1.000
_cell.length_b   1.000
_cell.length_c   1.000
_cell.angle_alpha   90.00
_cell.angle_beta   90.00
_cell.angle_gamma   90.00
#
_symmetry.space_group_name_H-M   'P 1'
#
loop_
_entity.id
_entity.type
_entity.pdbx_description
1 polymer ?
#
loop_
_entity_poly.entity_id
_entity_poly.type
_entity_poly.pdbx_seq_one_letter_code
_entity_poly.pdbx_strand_id
1 'polypeptide(L)'
;MDAQKTPAVRSYLSESRLTVKAAPLNLSLDVAQRLADLKQWRATWQAQDEHLGQIITSLNPQRRADVLRGSQIASLRRQLELQIIQQPLYLDPEAMRKTGITRLRQHMTQQYARLGEVDRQAWLANLFFLLTPTLHALIEKLDGIRHYRSFGQQRCFLLGGASGSGKSTLLNWYAVNHLPRVEAVRNHVPVIKIDAPVSNRSPKPLFERMLLACGAIALQGNEEHYLQMLELYFPQCGVELLITDEVEHITLPAIRRRLLELSNLTRTPIVCASCNPVAWAQGDDEVQGRWNDYFELTPFSGQRLDAFLILLDCLLPFPQDSQLGLREIRQADKSVIAGPAHYIEQWTDGVLREIMVLVMDASLKAIRSGSPSLTLDILQRAWRDIKHKKVVNFLDQTRKLTHLTAGGHQP
;
A
#
# COMPACT_ATOMS: atom_id res chain seq x y z
N MET A 1 42.37 4.17 0.98
CA MET A 1 42.05 5.61 0.96
C MET A 1 40.61 5.78 1.35
N ASP A 2 40.43 6.47 2.40
CA ASP A 2 39.29 6.53 3.30
C ASP A 2 37.93 6.75 2.67
N ALA A 3 37.09 5.72 2.71
CA ALA A 3 35.64 5.83 2.64
C ALA A 3 35.13 6.36 4.00
N GLN A 4 35.55 7.57 4.38
CA GLN A 4 34.95 8.28 5.51
C GLN A 4 33.56 8.79 5.08
N LYS A 5 32.56 7.90 5.23
CA LYS A 5 31.42 8.10 6.11
C LYS A 5 30.75 9.47 5.95
N THR A 6 29.61 9.42 5.35
CA THR A 6 28.58 10.42 5.59
C THR A 6 27.80 10.00 6.87
N PRO A 7 28.14 10.54 8.06
CA PRO A 7 27.52 10.11 9.33
C PRO A 7 26.00 10.39 9.36
N ALA A 8 25.55 11.42 8.65
CA ALA A 8 24.16 11.85 8.64
C ALA A 8 23.20 10.83 8.03
N VAL A 9 23.58 10.10 6.98
CA VAL A 9 22.72 9.05 6.37
C VAL A 9 22.63 7.82 7.26
N ARG A 10 23.70 7.51 8.01
CA ARG A 10 23.70 6.38 8.96
C ARG A 10 22.84 6.63 10.19
N SER A 11 22.85 7.85 10.75
CA SER A 11 22.03 8.18 11.92
C SER A 11 20.53 8.14 11.61
N TYR A 12 20.15 8.55 10.41
CA TYR A 12 18.74 8.53 9.97
C TYR A 12 18.15 7.12 9.90
N LEU A 13 18.94 6.11 9.57
CA LEU A 13 18.49 4.73 9.47
C LEU A 13 18.54 3.99 10.82
N SER A 14 19.31 4.47 11.81
CA SER A 14 19.54 3.78 13.07
C SER A 14 18.56 4.10 14.20
N GLU A 15 17.82 5.21 14.14
CA GLU A 15 17.06 5.74 15.28
C GLU A 15 15.61 5.24 15.42
N SER A 16 15.05 4.56 14.46
CA SER A 16 13.66 4.08 14.57
C SER A 16 13.59 2.60 14.92
N ARG A 17 13.64 2.32 16.21
CA ARG A 17 13.24 1.02 16.77
C ARG A 17 11.73 0.98 17.00
N LEU A 18 10.95 0.84 15.93
CA LEU A 18 9.55 0.49 16.05
C LEU A 18 9.38 -0.99 15.69
N THR A 19 9.46 -1.83 16.69
CA THR A 19 8.97 -3.22 16.59
C THR A 19 7.46 -3.18 16.73
N VAL A 20 6.77 -3.17 15.61
CA VAL A 20 5.32 -3.34 15.58
C VAL A 20 5.02 -4.83 15.48
N LYS A 21 4.63 -5.43 16.59
CA LYS A 21 3.88 -6.68 16.57
C LYS A 21 2.46 -6.34 16.14
N ALA A 22 1.92 -7.05 15.17
CA ALA A 22 0.49 -7.00 14.89
C ALA A 22 -0.26 -7.32 16.18
N ALA A 23 -0.82 -6.29 16.82
CA ALA A 23 -1.58 -6.49 18.03
C ALA A 23 -2.95 -7.08 17.68
N PRO A 24 -3.45 -8.07 18.42
CA PRO A 24 -4.83 -8.48 18.33
C PRO A 24 -5.73 -7.25 18.55
N LEU A 25 -6.95 -7.31 18.05
CA LEU A 25 -7.97 -6.27 18.18
C LEU A 25 -8.02 -5.74 19.61
N ASN A 26 -7.23 -4.71 19.88
CA ASN A 26 -7.23 -4.08 21.19
C ASN A 26 -8.41 -3.11 21.21
N LEU A 27 -9.47 -3.47 21.91
CA LEU A 27 -10.65 -2.65 22.12
C LEU A 27 -10.36 -1.32 22.87
N SER A 28 -9.11 -1.11 23.27
CA SER A 28 -8.61 0.11 23.91
C SER A 28 -8.15 1.18 22.90
N LEU A 29 -8.72 1.21 21.70
CA LEU A 29 -8.35 2.19 20.70
C LEU A 29 -8.74 3.59 21.17
N ASP A 30 -7.76 4.37 21.64
CA ASP A 30 -7.94 5.77 22.02
C ASP A 30 -7.71 6.67 20.79
N VAL A 31 -8.79 7.25 20.27
CA VAL A 31 -8.78 8.11 19.09
C VAL A 31 -8.00 9.40 19.34
N ALA A 32 -8.15 9.99 20.52
CA ALA A 32 -7.49 11.24 20.87
C ALA A 32 -5.97 11.05 21.00
N GLN A 33 -5.54 9.97 21.68
CA GLN A 33 -4.14 9.62 21.80
C GLN A 33 -3.52 9.35 20.42
N ARG A 34 -4.20 8.59 19.58
CA ARG A 34 -3.70 8.29 18.24
C ARG A 34 -3.55 9.52 17.36
N LEU A 35 -4.50 10.46 17.41
CA LEU A 35 -4.38 11.74 16.71
C LEU A 35 -3.21 12.57 17.25
N ALA A 36 -2.96 12.55 18.56
CA ALA A 36 -1.83 13.21 19.16
C ALA A 36 -0.50 12.59 18.70
N ASP A 37 -0.39 11.27 18.70
CA ASP A 37 0.79 10.53 18.23
C ASP A 37 1.09 10.83 16.76
N LEU A 38 0.07 10.88 15.90
CA LEU A 38 0.20 11.24 14.48
C LEU A 38 0.67 12.70 14.30
N LYS A 39 0.16 13.63 15.10
CA LYS A 39 0.60 15.04 15.07
C LYS A 39 2.06 15.16 15.50
N GLN A 40 2.45 14.49 16.58
CA GLN A 40 3.83 14.49 17.08
C GLN A 40 4.78 13.86 16.06
N TRP A 41 4.41 12.74 15.48
CA TRP A 41 5.21 12.06 14.47
C TRP A 41 5.46 12.97 13.26
N ARG A 42 4.40 13.64 12.72
CA ARG A 42 4.54 14.57 11.59
C ARG A 42 5.48 15.73 11.93
N ALA A 43 5.36 16.32 13.12
CA ALA A 43 6.23 17.39 13.55
C ALA A 43 7.70 16.95 13.64
N THR A 44 7.96 15.75 14.17
CA THR A 44 9.30 15.17 14.23
C THR A 44 9.90 15.00 12.83
N TRP A 45 9.13 14.48 11.90
CA TRP A 45 9.61 14.29 10.53
C TRP A 45 9.84 15.59 9.78
N GLN A 46 8.98 16.59 9.99
CA GLN A 46 9.16 17.90 9.38
C GLN A 46 10.46 18.54 9.85
N ALA A 47 10.75 18.51 11.15
CA ALA A 47 12.00 19.04 11.71
C ALA A 47 13.24 18.30 11.15
N GLN A 48 13.15 17.00 10.96
CA GLN A 48 14.21 16.20 10.36
C GLN A 48 14.42 16.54 8.87
N ASP A 49 13.33 16.80 8.11
CA ASP A 49 13.42 17.19 6.71
C ASP A 49 14.07 18.54 6.51
N GLU A 50 13.72 19.50 7.36
CA GLU A 50 14.32 20.83 7.35
C GLU A 50 15.84 20.75 7.61
N HIS A 51 16.24 19.94 8.59
CA HIS A 51 17.64 19.70 8.90
C HIS A 51 18.39 19.02 7.74
N LEU A 52 17.80 18.00 7.12
CA LEU A 52 18.35 17.32 5.95
C LEU A 52 18.49 18.28 4.76
N GLY A 53 17.49 19.14 4.55
CA GLY A 53 17.52 20.18 3.53
C GLY A 53 18.71 21.14 3.71
N GLN A 54 18.99 21.56 4.94
CA GLN A 54 20.14 22.42 5.26
C GLN A 54 21.47 21.70 4.97
N ILE A 55 21.59 20.42 5.33
CA ILE A 55 22.79 19.63 5.02
C ILE A 55 22.98 19.50 3.50
N ILE A 56 21.93 19.18 2.74
CA ILE A 56 22.00 19.01 1.29
C ILE A 56 22.45 20.30 0.60
N THR A 57 21.96 21.44 1.03
CA THR A 57 22.34 22.73 0.43
C THR A 57 23.81 23.11 0.67
N SER A 58 24.39 22.62 1.75
CA SER A 58 25.81 22.87 2.09
C SER A 58 26.80 21.96 1.35
N LEU A 59 26.34 20.92 0.66
CA LEU A 59 27.19 19.92 0.01
C LEU A 59 27.57 20.32 -1.43
N ASN A 60 28.74 19.86 -1.88
CA ASN A 60 29.13 19.97 -3.28
C ASN A 60 28.19 19.11 -4.18
N PRO A 61 28.13 19.38 -5.52
CA PRO A 61 27.15 18.70 -6.40
C PRO A 61 27.22 17.17 -6.39
N GLN A 62 28.41 16.61 -6.26
CA GLN A 62 28.61 15.16 -6.31
C GLN A 62 28.12 14.48 -5.02
N ARG A 63 28.51 15.04 -3.87
CA ARG A 63 28.01 14.59 -2.56
C ARG A 63 26.51 14.85 -2.39
N ARG A 64 25.99 15.92 -3.00
CA ARG A 64 24.56 16.22 -3.04
C ARG A 64 23.77 15.11 -3.74
N ALA A 65 24.25 14.58 -4.87
CA ALA A 65 23.61 13.48 -5.58
C ALA A 65 23.53 12.20 -4.72
N ASP A 66 24.60 11.87 -3.99
CA ASP A 66 24.65 10.69 -3.14
C ASP A 66 23.70 10.80 -1.93
N VAL A 67 23.63 11.99 -1.32
CA VAL A 67 22.69 12.24 -0.20
C VAL A 67 21.25 12.27 -0.69
N LEU A 68 20.96 12.78 -1.90
CA LEU A 68 19.63 12.75 -2.49
C LEU A 68 19.15 11.32 -2.77
N ARG A 69 20.05 10.43 -3.22
CA ARG A 69 19.72 9.00 -3.36
C ARG A 69 19.43 8.36 -1.99
N GLY A 70 20.23 8.66 -0.97
CA GLY A 70 19.94 8.25 0.41
C GLY A 70 18.63 8.81 0.95
N SER A 71 18.24 10.03 0.56
CA SER A 71 16.98 10.64 0.96
C SER A 71 15.76 9.99 0.29
N GLN A 72 15.91 9.38 -0.89
CA GLN A 72 14.84 8.58 -1.51
C GLN A 72 14.51 7.34 -0.67
N ILE A 73 15.54 6.65 -0.15
CA ILE A 73 15.36 5.50 0.77
C ILE A 73 14.70 5.98 2.08
N ALA A 74 15.14 7.11 2.61
CA ALA A 74 14.53 7.71 3.80
C ALA A 74 13.07 8.12 3.56
N SER A 75 12.74 8.67 2.37
CA SER A 75 11.37 9.01 1.98
C SER A 75 10.48 7.78 1.83
N LEU A 76 10.99 6.72 1.20
CA LEU A 76 10.28 5.43 1.12
C LEU A 76 10.02 4.88 2.52
N ARG A 77 11.04 4.87 3.38
CA ARG A 77 10.91 4.44 4.77
C ARG A 77 9.85 5.25 5.53
N ARG A 78 9.78 6.58 5.36
CA ARG A 78 8.73 7.41 5.96
C ARG A 78 7.33 7.01 5.55
N GLN A 79 7.13 6.81 4.25
CA GLN A 79 5.82 6.35 3.75
C GLN A 79 5.45 5.01 4.36
N LEU A 80 6.44 4.16 4.55
CA LEU A 80 6.29 2.86 5.19
C LEU A 80 5.96 3.02 6.68
N GLU A 81 6.70 3.83 7.43
CA GLU A 81 6.48 4.07 8.87
C GLU A 81 5.13 4.74 9.14
N LEU A 82 4.66 5.63 8.26
CA LEU A 82 3.32 6.21 8.37
C LEU A 82 2.23 5.14 8.32
N GLN A 83 2.40 4.12 7.50
CA GLN A 83 1.47 2.99 7.43
C GLN A 83 1.52 2.10 8.68
N ILE A 84 2.67 2.00 9.36
CA ILE A 84 2.79 1.25 10.63
C ILE A 84 2.01 1.91 11.76
N ILE A 85 2.03 3.24 11.84
CA ILE A 85 1.27 3.98 12.84
C ILE A 85 -0.23 3.78 12.64
N GLN A 86 -0.64 3.53 11.40
CA GLN A 86 -1.98 3.09 11.04
C GLN A 86 -2.14 1.58 11.28
N GLN A 87 -1.97 1.11 12.53
CA GLN A 87 -2.08 -0.32 12.84
C GLN A 87 -3.32 -0.95 12.22
N PRO A 88 -3.18 -2.10 11.51
CA PRO A 88 -4.31 -2.76 10.91
C PRO A 88 -5.27 -3.25 11.99
N LEU A 89 -6.56 -3.07 11.76
CA LEU A 89 -7.59 -3.75 12.52
C LEU A 89 -7.83 -5.12 11.88
N TYR A 90 -7.57 -6.16 12.66
CA TYR A 90 -7.84 -7.52 12.22
C TYR A 90 -9.33 -7.82 12.33
N LEU A 91 -9.90 -8.23 11.20
CA LEU A 91 -11.25 -8.74 11.10
C LEU A 91 -11.26 -10.23 11.39
N ASP A 92 -11.43 -10.59 12.67
CA ASP A 92 -11.76 -11.97 13.00
C ASP A 92 -13.28 -12.20 12.83
N PRO A 93 -13.71 -13.01 11.84
CA PRO A 93 -15.12 -13.26 11.60
C PRO A 93 -15.82 -13.95 12.78
N GLU A 94 -15.10 -14.72 13.60
CA GLU A 94 -15.68 -15.39 14.76
C GLU A 94 -15.83 -14.48 15.97
N ALA A 95 -14.82 -13.65 16.26
CA ALA A 95 -14.90 -12.64 17.30
C ALA A 95 -15.98 -11.60 16.97
N MET A 96 -16.19 -11.30 15.69
CA MET A 96 -17.23 -10.39 15.23
C MET A 96 -18.64 -10.93 15.45
N ARG A 97 -18.85 -12.23 15.35
CA ARG A 97 -20.20 -12.85 15.48
C ARG A 97 -20.79 -12.75 16.89
N LYS A 98 -19.99 -12.69 17.94
CA LYS A 98 -20.49 -12.94 19.32
C LYS A 98 -20.69 -11.71 20.21
N THR A 99 -20.12 -10.56 19.98
CA THR A 99 -20.30 -9.31 20.77
C THR A 99 -19.30 -8.21 20.40
N GLY A 100 -18.30 -8.54 19.57
CA GLY A 100 -17.17 -7.65 19.30
C GLY A 100 -17.57 -6.35 18.59
N ILE A 101 -18.45 -6.43 17.56
CA ILE A 101 -18.85 -5.27 16.79
C ILE A 101 -19.67 -4.28 17.62
N THR A 102 -20.64 -4.78 18.39
CA THR A 102 -21.49 -3.91 19.21
C THR A 102 -20.66 -3.15 20.24
N ARG A 103 -19.70 -3.82 20.89
CA ARG A 103 -18.80 -3.19 21.86
C ARG A 103 -17.86 -2.21 21.18
N LEU A 104 -17.27 -2.58 20.03
CA LEU A 104 -16.40 -1.69 19.24
C LEU A 104 -17.19 -0.43 18.85
N ARG A 105 -18.39 -0.60 18.30
CA ARG A 105 -19.24 0.52 17.90
C ARG A 105 -19.58 1.43 19.08
N GLN A 106 -20.00 0.88 20.22
CA GLN A 106 -20.29 1.67 21.43
C GLN A 106 -19.06 2.46 21.90
N HIS A 107 -17.90 1.81 21.93
CA HIS A 107 -16.64 2.44 22.32
C HIS A 107 -16.28 3.59 21.37
N MET A 108 -16.30 3.33 20.06
CA MET A 108 -15.96 4.33 19.05
C MET A 108 -16.95 5.50 19.01
N THR A 109 -18.25 5.24 19.13
CA THR A 109 -19.30 6.28 19.19
C THR A 109 -19.07 7.24 20.36
N GLN A 110 -18.70 6.72 21.54
CA GLN A 110 -18.38 7.56 22.70
C GLN A 110 -17.17 8.46 22.46
N GLN A 111 -16.16 7.97 21.77
CA GLN A 111 -14.99 8.76 21.42
C GLN A 111 -15.31 9.81 20.36
N TYR A 112 -16.05 9.45 19.33
CA TYR A 112 -16.42 10.37 18.24
C TYR A 112 -17.33 11.51 18.69
N ALA A 113 -18.16 11.30 19.70
CA ALA A 113 -18.98 12.35 20.29
C ALA A 113 -18.15 13.51 20.87
N ARG A 114 -16.90 13.26 21.22
CA ARG A 114 -15.97 14.25 21.80
C ARG A 114 -15.11 14.97 20.75
N LEU A 115 -15.13 14.52 19.48
CA LEU A 115 -14.30 15.08 18.43
C LEU A 115 -14.99 16.28 17.76
N GLY A 116 -14.22 17.36 17.58
CA GLY A 116 -14.58 18.46 16.69
C GLY A 116 -14.47 18.09 15.21
N GLU A 117 -14.96 18.96 14.33
CA GLU A 117 -14.93 18.75 12.88
C GLU A 117 -13.52 18.46 12.35
N VAL A 118 -12.54 19.26 12.76
CA VAL A 118 -11.13 19.12 12.32
C VAL A 118 -10.56 17.75 12.71
N ASP A 119 -10.82 17.30 13.94
CA ASP A 119 -10.32 16.01 14.41
C ASP A 119 -11.04 14.85 13.73
N ARG A 120 -12.33 14.97 13.42
CA ARG A 120 -13.05 13.96 12.61
C ARG A 120 -12.48 13.86 11.20
N GLN A 121 -12.17 14.99 10.56
CA GLN A 121 -11.51 15.00 9.24
C GLN A 121 -10.11 14.41 9.31
N ALA A 122 -9.34 14.73 10.36
CA ALA A 122 -8.01 14.16 10.57
C ALA A 122 -8.05 12.64 10.81
N TRP A 123 -9.04 12.16 11.58
CA TRP A 123 -9.26 10.73 11.77
C TRP A 123 -9.58 10.03 10.46
N LEU A 124 -10.50 10.58 9.68
CA LEU A 124 -10.90 10.04 8.40
C LEU A 124 -9.73 9.94 7.42
N ALA A 125 -8.87 10.98 7.36
CA ALA A 125 -7.69 10.99 6.50
C ALA A 125 -6.62 9.93 6.89
N ASN A 126 -6.71 9.36 8.09
CA ASN A 126 -5.81 8.35 8.61
C ASN A 126 -6.52 7.03 8.94
N LEU A 127 -7.58 6.70 8.18
CA LEU A 127 -8.30 5.45 8.35
C LEU A 127 -7.38 4.22 8.28
N PHE A 128 -7.75 3.22 9.06
CA PHE A 128 -6.97 2.02 9.21
C PHE A 128 -6.94 1.16 7.96
N PHE A 129 -5.85 0.44 7.80
CA PHE A 129 -5.81 -0.75 6.97
C PHE A 129 -6.62 -1.87 7.64
N LEU A 130 -7.66 -2.36 6.94
CA LEU A 130 -8.49 -3.45 7.45
C LEU A 130 -7.94 -4.79 6.97
N LEU A 131 -7.51 -5.62 7.90
CA LEU A 131 -7.00 -6.95 7.59
C LEU A 131 -8.14 -7.96 7.53
N THR A 132 -8.61 -8.27 6.34
CA THR A 132 -9.62 -9.31 6.10
C THR A 132 -9.03 -10.72 6.20
N PRO A 133 -9.83 -11.77 6.40
CA PRO A 133 -9.34 -13.15 6.38
C PRO A 133 -8.58 -13.50 5.09
N THR A 134 -9.02 -13.00 3.95
CA THR A 134 -8.34 -13.17 2.65
C THR A 134 -6.94 -12.56 2.68
N LEU A 135 -6.79 -11.34 3.22
CA LEU A 135 -5.50 -10.67 3.34
C LEU A 135 -4.60 -11.37 4.36
N HIS A 136 -5.17 -11.90 5.46
CA HIS A 136 -4.44 -12.67 6.44
C HIS A 136 -3.86 -13.96 5.83
N ALA A 137 -4.67 -14.72 5.10
CA ALA A 137 -4.21 -15.92 4.39
C ALA A 137 -3.10 -15.60 3.38
N LEU A 138 -3.17 -14.44 2.69
CA LEU A 138 -2.11 -14.01 1.81
C LEU A 138 -0.83 -13.66 2.58
N ILE A 139 -0.93 -13.02 3.74
CA ILE A 139 0.23 -12.72 4.59
C ILE A 139 0.92 -14.01 5.04
N GLU A 140 0.15 -14.99 5.54
CA GLU A 140 0.67 -16.31 5.91
C GLU A 140 1.39 -17.00 4.74
N LYS A 141 0.83 -16.85 3.54
CA LYS A 141 1.45 -17.38 2.32
C LYS A 141 2.77 -16.67 2.00
N LEU A 142 2.83 -15.33 2.10
CA LEU A 142 4.06 -14.56 1.92
C LEU A 142 5.13 -14.94 2.94
N ASP A 143 4.74 -15.13 4.21
CA ASP A 143 5.64 -15.61 5.26
C ASP A 143 6.14 -17.02 4.98
N GLY A 144 5.28 -17.91 4.52
CA GLY A 144 5.66 -19.26 4.10
C GLY A 144 6.67 -19.26 2.96
N ILE A 145 6.48 -18.41 1.94
CA ILE A 145 7.40 -18.26 0.82
C ILE A 145 8.75 -17.69 1.29
N ARG A 146 8.74 -16.68 2.13
CA ARG A 146 9.93 -16.01 2.65
C ARG A 146 10.83 -16.95 3.46
N HIS A 147 10.23 -17.82 4.28
CA HIS A 147 10.98 -18.75 5.11
C HIS A 147 11.35 -20.07 4.39
N TYR A 148 10.76 -20.33 3.23
CA TYR A 148 10.97 -21.55 2.50
C TYR A 148 12.23 -21.46 1.63
N ARG A 149 13.39 -21.77 2.21
CA ARG A 149 14.64 -21.93 1.47
C ARG A 149 14.76 -23.37 0.95
N SER A 150 14.34 -23.59 -0.29
CA SER A 150 14.44 -24.89 -0.94
C SER A 150 15.89 -25.19 -1.37
N PHE A 151 16.33 -26.43 -1.18
CA PHE A 151 17.44 -26.96 -1.93
C PHE A 151 16.97 -27.17 -3.38
N GLY A 152 17.21 -26.21 -4.25
CA GLY A 152 16.78 -26.28 -5.64
C GLY A 152 16.25 -24.95 -6.16
N GLN A 153 15.25 -25.05 -7.02
CA GLN A 153 14.64 -23.88 -7.65
C GLN A 153 13.80 -23.10 -6.65
N GLN A 154 14.01 -21.79 -6.56
CA GLN A 154 13.22 -20.92 -5.67
C GLN A 154 11.78 -20.83 -6.15
N ARG A 155 10.84 -20.73 -5.20
CA ARG A 155 9.43 -20.51 -5.51
C ARG A 155 9.22 -19.06 -5.90
N CYS A 156 8.53 -18.86 -7.01
CA CYS A 156 8.03 -17.57 -7.42
C CYS A 156 6.50 -17.57 -7.28
N PHE A 157 5.95 -16.41 -6.97
CA PHE A 157 4.53 -16.29 -6.63
C PHE A 157 3.90 -15.14 -7.41
N LEU A 158 2.69 -15.35 -7.92
CA LEU A 158 1.91 -14.34 -8.62
C LEU A 158 0.76 -13.85 -7.75
N LEU A 159 0.70 -12.53 -7.56
CA LEU A 159 -0.41 -11.85 -6.91
C LEU A 159 -1.24 -11.09 -7.94
N GLY A 160 -2.47 -11.55 -8.15
CA GLY A 160 -3.43 -10.93 -9.06
C GLY A 160 -4.50 -10.12 -8.38
N GLY A 161 -5.26 -9.43 -9.21
CA GLY A 161 -6.46 -8.72 -8.80
C GLY A 161 -6.65 -7.41 -9.58
N ALA A 162 -7.89 -6.99 -9.78
CA ALA A 162 -8.23 -5.77 -10.49
C ALA A 162 -7.48 -4.53 -9.95
N SER A 163 -7.34 -3.50 -10.77
CA SER A 163 -6.80 -2.21 -10.30
C SER A 163 -7.66 -1.68 -9.16
N GLY A 164 -7.00 -1.30 -8.04
CA GLY A 164 -7.73 -0.84 -6.85
C GLY A 164 -8.20 -1.95 -5.91
N SER A 165 -7.84 -3.22 -6.12
CA SER A 165 -8.18 -4.34 -5.21
C SER A 165 -7.41 -4.32 -3.88
N GLY A 166 -6.40 -3.46 -3.73
CA GLY A 166 -5.60 -3.36 -2.51
C GLY A 166 -4.26 -4.08 -2.53
N LYS A 167 -3.82 -4.66 -3.67
CA LYS A 167 -2.51 -5.33 -3.81
C LYS A 167 -1.35 -4.51 -3.27
N SER A 168 -1.13 -3.34 -3.85
CA SER A 168 -0.03 -2.44 -3.47
C SER A 168 -0.11 -2.01 -2.00
N THR A 169 -1.31 -1.78 -1.48
CA THR A 169 -1.54 -1.44 -0.08
C THR A 169 -1.09 -2.59 0.84
N LEU A 170 -1.48 -3.82 0.53
CA LEU A 170 -1.06 -4.99 1.29
C LEU A 170 0.45 -5.22 1.20
N LEU A 171 1.02 -5.15 -0.01
CA LEU A 171 2.45 -5.37 -0.20
C LEU A 171 3.29 -4.30 0.50
N ASN A 172 2.86 -3.05 0.48
CA ASN A 172 3.47 -1.98 1.25
C ASN A 172 3.37 -2.27 2.75
N TRP A 173 2.19 -2.63 3.25
CA TRP A 173 2.00 -3.01 4.65
C TRP A 173 2.89 -4.19 5.05
N TYR A 174 3.01 -5.21 4.19
CA TYR A 174 3.89 -6.35 4.43
C TYR A 174 5.36 -5.93 4.52
N ALA A 175 5.84 -5.12 3.58
CA ALA A 175 7.20 -4.61 3.58
C ALA A 175 7.51 -3.76 4.82
N VAL A 176 6.54 -2.97 5.29
CA VAL A 176 6.64 -2.15 6.49
C VAL A 176 6.85 -2.99 7.76
N ASN A 177 6.21 -4.15 7.84
CA ASN A 177 6.40 -5.04 8.99
C ASN A 177 7.79 -5.72 8.99
N HIS A 178 8.56 -5.55 7.92
CA HIS A 178 9.89 -6.11 7.73
C HIS A 178 10.91 -5.01 7.39
N LEU A 179 10.91 -3.94 8.18
CA LEU A 179 11.76 -2.76 7.92
C LEU A 179 13.24 -3.09 7.86
N PRO A 180 13.96 -2.43 6.94
CA PRO A 180 15.40 -2.45 6.93
C PRO A 180 16.00 -1.97 8.26
N ARG A 181 17.07 -2.61 8.70
CA ARG A 181 17.85 -2.22 9.87
C ARG A 181 19.27 -1.92 9.44
N VAL A 182 19.83 -0.83 9.95
CA VAL A 182 21.25 -0.54 9.79
C VAL A 182 21.99 -1.12 10.99
N GLU A 183 22.82 -2.11 10.72
CA GLU A 183 23.71 -2.72 11.71
C GLU A 183 25.13 -2.16 11.55
N ALA A 184 25.99 -2.37 12.54
CA ALA A 184 27.35 -1.81 12.55
C ALA A 184 28.20 -2.24 11.35
N VAL A 185 27.98 -3.46 10.83
CA VAL A 185 28.78 -4.06 9.77
C VAL A 185 28.04 -4.08 8.42
N ARG A 186 26.71 -4.21 8.43
CA ARG A 186 25.90 -4.36 7.22
C ARG A 186 24.50 -3.79 7.39
N ASN A 187 23.82 -3.53 6.28
CA ASN A 187 22.39 -3.32 6.28
C ASN A 187 21.67 -4.67 6.33
N HIS A 188 20.61 -4.80 7.12
CA HIS A 188 19.72 -5.95 7.11
C HIS A 188 18.40 -5.54 6.46
N VAL A 189 18.08 -6.13 5.31
CA VAL A 189 16.92 -5.78 4.46
C VAL A 189 16.13 -7.04 4.14
N PRO A 190 15.30 -7.56 5.07
CA PRO A 190 14.64 -8.86 4.90
C PRO A 190 13.66 -8.88 3.74
N VAL A 191 12.98 -7.77 3.46
CA VAL A 191 12.01 -7.67 2.37
C VAL A 191 12.32 -6.44 1.51
N ILE A 192 12.53 -6.66 0.24
CA ILE A 192 12.64 -5.59 -0.77
C ILE A 192 11.31 -5.51 -1.50
N LYS A 193 10.64 -4.33 -1.46
CA LYS A 193 9.48 -4.03 -2.30
C LYS A 193 9.81 -2.90 -3.23
N ILE A 194 9.66 -3.16 -4.52
CA ILE A 194 9.84 -2.18 -5.60
C ILE A 194 8.66 -2.19 -6.55
N ASP A 195 8.45 -1.07 -7.22
CA ASP A 195 7.52 -0.98 -8.35
C ASP A 195 8.31 -1.18 -9.65
N ALA A 196 7.76 -1.90 -10.61
CA ALA A 196 8.39 -2.06 -11.91
C ALA A 196 8.50 -0.69 -12.61
N PRO A 197 9.66 -0.36 -13.22
CA PRO A 197 9.79 0.89 -13.97
C PRO A 197 8.84 0.91 -15.17
N VAL A 198 8.21 2.07 -15.45
CA VAL A 198 7.22 2.22 -16.56
C VAL A 198 7.84 2.00 -17.94
N SER A 199 9.13 2.33 -18.13
CA SER A 199 9.82 2.10 -19.40
C SER A 199 10.97 1.13 -19.19
N ASN A 200 10.75 -0.13 -19.54
CA ASN A 200 11.73 -1.21 -19.43
C ASN A 200 12.16 -1.68 -20.81
N ARG A 201 13.29 -1.16 -21.30
CA ARG A 201 14.00 -1.73 -22.47
C ARG A 201 15.15 -2.67 -22.07
N SER A 202 15.52 -2.66 -20.78
CA SER A 202 16.54 -3.53 -20.20
C SER A 202 16.25 -3.77 -18.71
N PRO A 203 16.79 -4.81 -18.06
CA PRO A 203 16.63 -5.05 -16.62
C PRO A 203 17.40 -4.05 -15.75
N LYS A 204 18.30 -3.26 -16.30
CA LYS A 204 19.16 -2.34 -15.56
C LYS A 204 18.39 -1.40 -14.60
N PRO A 205 17.31 -0.69 -15.00
CA PRO A 205 16.56 0.18 -14.08
C PRO A 205 15.91 -0.58 -12.92
N LEU A 206 15.53 -1.84 -13.16
CA LEU A 206 14.95 -2.72 -12.14
C LEU A 206 16.02 -3.13 -11.12
N PHE A 207 17.18 -3.56 -11.58
CA PHE A 207 18.33 -3.92 -10.75
C PHE A 207 18.85 -2.73 -9.94
N GLU A 208 18.86 -1.54 -10.54
CA GLU A 208 19.22 -0.30 -9.86
C GLU A 208 18.30 -0.04 -8.65
N ARG A 209 16.97 -0.17 -8.81
CA ARG A 209 16.02 -0.03 -7.71
C ARG A 209 16.26 -1.03 -6.59
N MET A 210 16.59 -2.28 -6.92
CA MET A 210 16.91 -3.33 -5.94
C MET A 210 18.19 -2.99 -5.17
N LEU A 211 19.24 -2.57 -5.86
CA LEU A 211 20.51 -2.16 -5.23
C LEU A 211 20.34 -0.95 -4.32
N LEU A 212 19.55 0.06 -4.76
CA LEU A 212 19.21 1.21 -3.92
C LEU A 212 18.45 0.79 -2.66
N ALA A 213 17.54 -0.18 -2.77
CA ALA A 213 16.81 -0.73 -1.63
C ALA A 213 17.75 -1.44 -0.62
N CYS A 214 18.84 -2.04 -1.08
CA CYS A 214 19.91 -2.58 -0.24
C CYS A 214 20.83 -1.51 0.37
N GLY A 215 20.66 -0.25 -0.02
CA GLY A 215 21.50 0.88 0.44
C GLY A 215 22.75 1.11 -0.38
N ALA A 216 22.84 0.55 -1.60
CA ALA A 216 23.94 0.86 -2.51
C ALA A 216 23.89 2.32 -2.97
N ILE A 217 25.06 2.95 -3.09
CA ILE A 217 25.25 4.35 -3.50
C ILE A 217 26.19 4.40 -4.69
N ALA A 218 26.06 5.46 -5.50
CA ALA A 218 26.95 5.72 -6.64
C ALA A 218 26.99 4.57 -7.66
N LEU A 219 25.81 4.10 -8.09
CA LEU A 219 25.68 3.00 -9.03
C LEU A 219 26.21 3.41 -10.41
N GLN A 220 27.24 2.71 -10.87
CA GLN A 220 27.84 2.84 -12.20
C GLN A 220 28.08 1.43 -12.77
N GLY A 221 27.80 1.25 -14.03
CA GLY A 221 28.04 -0.03 -14.69
C GLY A 221 26.94 -0.40 -15.70
N ASN A 222 27.15 -1.55 -16.33
CA ASN A 222 26.18 -2.17 -17.21
C ASN A 222 25.24 -3.12 -16.42
N GLU A 223 24.33 -3.75 -17.13
CA GLU A 223 23.36 -4.70 -16.58
C GLU A 223 24.02 -5.88 -15.86
N GLU A 224 25.05 -6.48 -16.46
CA GLU A 224 25.76 -7.62 -15.91
C GLU A 224 26.46 -7.27 -14.59
N HIS A 225 27.10 -6.11 -14.54
CA HIS A 225 27.72 -5.62 -13.32
C HIS A 225 26.69 -5.44 -12.20
N TYR A 226 25.47 -4.95 -12.52
CA TYR A 226 24.41 -4.81 -11.52
C TYR A 226 23.89 -6.15 -11.03
N LEU A 227 23.78 -7.14 -11.91
CA LEU A 227 23.40 -8.50 -11.51
C LEU A 227 24.44 -9.11 -10.55
N GLN A 228 25.74 -8.99 -10.87
CA GLN A 228 26.82 -9.42 -9.97
C GLN A 228 26.80 -8.69 -8.63
N MET A 229 26.52 -7.39 -8.63
CA MET A 229 26.35 -6.64 -7.38
C MET A 229 25.17 -7.18 -6.55
N LEU A 230 24.03 -7.48 -7.20
CA LEU A 230 22.86 -8.04 -6.50
C LEU A 230 23.15 -9.42 -5.92
N GLU A 231 23.91 -10.27 -6.64
CA GLU A 231 24.34 -11.57 -6.15
C GLU A 231 25.16 -11.46 -4.85
N LEU A 232 25.93 -10.38 -4.68
CA LEU A 232 26.69 -10.12 -3.46
C LEU A 232 25.82 -9.42 -2.38
N TYR A 233 25.05 -8.41 -2.77
CA TYR A 233 24.28 -7.57 -1.82
C TYR A 233 23.11 -8.31 -1.18
N PHE A 234 22.38 -9.15 -1.92
CA PHE A 234 21.21 -9.84 -1.37
C PHE A 234 21.55 -10.74 -0.20
N PRO A 235 22.56 -11.65 -0.29
CA PRO A 235 22.97 -12.45 0.86
C PRO A 235 23.56 -11.61 1.99
N GLN A 236 24.37 -10.59 1.65
CA GLN A 236 24.99 -9.72 2.66
C GLN A 236 23.96 -8.90 3.43
N CYS A 237 22.93 -8.41 2.75
CA CYS A 237 21.82 -7.69 3.39
C CYS A 237 20.76 -8.61 4.00
N GLY A 238 20.91 -9.93 3.87
CA GLY A 238 19.95 -10.89 4.40
C GLY A 238 18.58 -10.77 3.75
N VAL A 239 18.51 -10.53 2.43
CA VAL A 239 17.26 -10.43 1.69
C VAL A 239 16.57 -11.78 1.66
N GLU A 240 15.36 -11.84 2.17
CA GLU A 240 14.55 -13.07 2.27
C GLU A 240 13.42 -13.12 1.24
N LEU A 241 12.96 -11.97 0.78
CA LEU A 241 11.87 -11.85 -0.20
C LEU A 241 12.05 -10.60 -1.06
N LEU A 242 11.91 -10.78 -2.38
CA LEU A 242 11.78 -9.68 -3.34
C LEU A 242 10.31 -9.57 -3.79
N ILE A 243 9.73 -8.41 -3.65
CA ILE A 243 8.38 -8.08 -4.13
C ILE A 243 8.51 -7.06 -5.25
N THR A 244 8.02 -7.41 -6.44
CA THR A 244 7.94 -6.52 -7.59
C THR A 244 6.48 -6.25 -7.91
N ASP A 245 6.03 -5.01 -7.70
CA ASP A 245 4.66 -4.57 -7.99
C ASP A 245 4.58 -3.97 -9.41
N GLU A 246 3.37 -3.92 -9.98
CA GLU A 246 3.09 -3.39 -11.32
C GLU A 246 3.92 -4.08 -12.43
N VAL A 247 4.11 -5.41 -12.32
CA VAL A 247 4.95 -6.15 -13.29
C VAL A 247 4.40 -6.16 -14.72
N GLU A 248 3.16 -5.70 -14.95
CA GLU A 248 2.62 -5.42 -16.28
C GLU A 248 3.49 -4.46 -17.09
N HIS A 249 4.28 -3.62 -16.44
CA HIS A 249 5.26 -2.77 -17.10
C HIS A 249 6.49 -3.55 -17.62
N ILE A 250 6.71 -4.77 -17.16
CA ILE A 250 7.77 -5.65 -17.64
C ILE A 250 7.24 -6.48 -18.82
N THR A 251 7.27 -5.91 -20.00
CA THR A 251 6.72 -6.54 -21.20
C THR A 251 7.70 -7.48 -21.90
N LEU A 252 9.01 -7.27 -21.75
CA LEU A 252 10.04 -8.05 -22.44
C LEU A 252 10.33 -9.38 -21.73
N PRO A 253 10.23 -10.54 -22.41
CA PRO A 253 10.55 -11.86 -21.85
C PRO A 253 11.96 -11.93 -21.28
N ALA A 254 12.93 -11.29 -21.93
CA ALA A 254 14.32 -11.26 -21.47
C ALA A 254 14.45 -10.70 -20.04
N ILE A 255 13.67 -9.67 -19.67
CA ILE A 255 13.72 -9.10 -18.32
C ILE A 255 13.11 -10.08 -17.30
N ARG A 256 12.06 -10.82 -17.68
CA ARG A 256 11.44 -11.84 -16.82
C ARG A 256 12.43 -12.97 -16.52
N ARG A 257 13.18 -13.43 -17.54
CA ARG A 257 14.24 -14.44 -17.38
C ARG A 257 15.37 -13.94 -16.48
N ARG A 258 15.76 -12.66 -16.59
CA ARG A 258 16.77 -12.07 -15.71
C ARG A 258 16.29 -12.00 -14.24
N LEU A 259 14.99 -11.82 -13.99
CA LEU A 259 14.44 -11.96 -12.64
C LEU A 259 14.56 -13.40 -12.11
N LEU A 260 14.30 -14.40 -12.95
CA LEU A 260 14.48 -15.80 -12.57
C LEU A 260 15.94 -16.13 -12.29
N GLU A 261 16.85 -15.66 -13.13
CA GLU A 261 18.29 -15.79 -12.95
C GLU A 261 18.73 -15.18 -11.61
N LEU A 262 18.29 -13.95 -11.30
CA LEU A 262 18.56 -13.31 -10.01
C LEU A 262 18.03 -14.16 -8.84
N SER A 263 16.80 -14.68 -8.94
CA SER A 263 16.23 -15.55 -7.91
C SER A 263 17.07 -16.80 -7.69
N ASN A 264 17.59 -17.41 -8.76
CA ASN A 264 18.44 -18.59 -8.68
C ASN A 264 19.81 -18.28 -8.06
N LEU A 265 20.47 -17.21 -8.49
CA LEU A 265 21.78 -16.78 -8.00
C LEU A 265 21.74 -16.41 -6.52
N THR A 266 20.75 -15.63 -6.13
CA THR A 266 20.62 -15.11 -4.76
C THR A 266 19.86 -16.05 -3.81
N ARG A 267 19.19 -17.07 -4.35
CA ARG A 267 18.25 -17.95 -3.64
C ARG A 267 17.13 -17.17 -2.94
N THR A 268 16.73 -16.04 -3.51
CA THR A 268 15.68 -15.19 -2.97
C THR A 268 14.39 -15.43 -3.75
N PRO A 269 13.29 -15.83 -3.10
CA PRO A 269 11.99 -15.96 -3.75
C PRO A 269 11.47 -14.60 -4.22
N ILE A 270 10.68 -14.63 -5.31
CA ILE A 270 10.12 -13.41 -5.91
C ILE A 270 8.60 -13.46 -5.91
N VAL A 271 7.98 -12.39 -5.47
CA VAL A 271 6.55 -12.11 -5.61
C VAL A 271 6.35 -11.07 -6.69
N CYS A 272 5.58 -11.40 -7.72
CA CYS A 272 5.20 -10.49 -8.80
C CYS A 272 3.72 -10.14 -8.69
N ALA A 273 3.40 -8.84 -8.57
CA ALA A 273 2.03 -8.37 -8.49
C ALA A 273 1.62 -7.60 -9.75
N SER A 274 0.44 -7.93 -10.27
CA SER A 274 -0.12 -7.33 -11.49
C SER A 274 -1.65 -7.32 -11.47
N CYS A 275 -2.23 -6.53 -12.37
CA CYS A 275 -3.67 -6.61 -12.63
C CYS A 275 -4.05 -7.90 -13.38
N ASN A 276 -3.16 -8.45 -14.19
CA ASN A 276 -3.33 -9.72 -14.90
C ASN A 276 -2.02 -10.51 -14.92
N PRO A 277 -1.63 -11.13 -13.79
CA PRO A 277 -0.34 -11.79 -13.66
C PRO A 277 -0.26 -13.09 -14.49
N VAL A 278 -1.39 -13.76 -14.72
CA VAL A 278 -1.42 -14.97 -15.56
C VAL A 278 -1.03 -14.64 -17.00
N ALA A 279 -1.63 -13.60 -17.57
CA ALA A 279 -1.26 -13.13 -18.91
C ALA A 279 0.19 -12.63 -18.97
N TRP A 280 0.69 -12.02 -17.88
CA TRP A 280 2.09 -11.60 -17.80
C TRP A 280 3.05 -12.79 -17.82
N ALA A 281 2.72 -13.90 -17.18
CA ALA A 281 3.56 -15.12 -17.17
C ALA A 281 3.46 -15.94 -18.45
N GLN A 282 2.40 -15.76 -19.26
CA GLN A 282 2.19 -16.48 -20.51
C GLN A 282 3.22 -16.10 -21.59
N GLY A 283 3.46 -17.04 -22.51
CA GLY A 283 4.35 -16.83 -23.66
C GLY A 283 5.83 -17.13 -23.41
N ASP A 284 6.16 -17.66 -22.23
CA ASP A 284 7.50 -18.15 -21.90
C ASP A 284 7.36 -19.34 -20.94
N ASP A 285 7.63 -20.56 -21.44
CA ASP A 285 7.44 -21.82 -20.70
C ASP A 285 8.29 -21.87 -19.43
N GLU A 286 9.49 -21.31 -19.46
CA GLU A 286 10.37 -21.24 -18.27
C GLU A 286 9.79 -20.33 -17.21
N VAL A 287 9.30 -19.16 -17.61
CA VAL A 287 8.64 -18.20 -16.73
C VAL A 287 7.37 -18.82 -16.15
N GLN A 288 6.53 -19.41 -17.01
CA GLN A 288 5.27 -20.02 -16.59
C GLN A 288 5.49 -21.20 -15.64
N GLY A 289 6.49 -22.03 -15.87
CA GLY A 289 6.82 -23.16 -15.00
C GLY A 289 7.28 -22.77 -13.59
N ARG A 290 7.83 -21.56 -13.43
CA ARG A 290 8.32 -21.04 -12.14
C ARG A 290 7.28 -20.24 -11.38
N TRP A 291 6.44 -19.46 -12.08
CA TRP A 291 5.33 -18.69 -11.52
C TRP A 291 4.01 -19.45 -11.64
N ASN A 292 3.94 -20.67 -11.13
CA ASN A 292 2.74 -21.50 -11.14
C ASN A 292 1.89 -21.36 -9.85
N ASP A 293 2.41 -20.69 -8.82
CA ASP A 293 1.69 -20.41 -7.59
C ASP A 293 1.05 -19.01 -7.68
N TYR A 294 -0.28 -18.97 -7.49
CA TYR A 294 -1.09 -17.80 -7.77
C TYR A 294 -2.10 -17.53 -6.66
N PHE A 295 -2.33 -16.25 -6.39
CA PHE A 295 -3.38 -15.79 -5.50
C PHE A 295 -4.05 -14.55 -6.09
N GLU A 296 -5.38 -14.48 -6.03
CA GLU A 296 -6.13 -13.37 -6.58
C GLU A 296 -6.93 -12.62 -5.50
N LEU A 297 -6.75 -11.31 -5.45
CA LEU A 297 -7.60 -10.42 -4.68
C LEU A 297 -8.84 -10.07 -5.51
N THR A 298 -9.92 -10.80 -5.25
CA THR A 298 -11.21 -10.57 -5.90
C THR A 298 -11.94 -9.35 -5.31
N PRO A 299 -12.78 -8.65 -6.08
CA PRO A 299 -13.64 -7.60 -5.57
C PRO A 299 -14.53 -8.09 -4.41
N PHE A 300 -14.93 -7.18 -3.55
CA PHE A 300 -15.86 -7.49 -2.47
C PHE A 300 -17.28 -7.70 -3.01
N SER A 301 -17.93 -8.78 -2.57
CA SER A 301 -19.31 -9.07 -2.97
C SER A 301 -20.06 -9.80 -1.87
N GLY A 302 -21.38 -9.69 -1.88
CA GLY A 302 -22.26 -10.43 -0.98
C GLY A 302 -21.88 -10.20 0.49
N GLN A 303 -21.90 -11.26 1.29
CA GLN A 303 -21.62 -11.23 2.72
C GLN A 303 -20.21 -10.69 3.06
N ARG A 304 -19.23 -10.86 2.18
CA ARG A 304 -17.88 -10.32 2.38
C ARG A 304 -17.88 -8.79 2.35
N LEU A 305 -18.63 -8.21 1.42
CA LEU A 305 -18.81 -6.76 1.36
C LEU A 305 -19.57 -6.26 2.58
N ASP A 306 -20.64 -6.93 2.96
CA ASP A 306 -21.47 -6.54 4.12
C ASP A 306 -20.62 -6.50 5.39
N ALA A 307 -19.84 -7.54 5.65
CA ALA A 307 -18.94 -7.62 6.80
C ALA A 307 -17.88 -6.49 6.78
N PHE A 308 -17.30 -6.21 5.61
CA PHE A 308 -16.34 -5.12 5.44
C PHE A 308 -16.99 -3.75 5.73
N LEU A 309 -18.19 -3.51 5.19
CA LEU A 309 -18.91 -2.25 5.38
C LEU A 309 -19.36 -2.04 6.84
N ILE A 310 -19.80 -3.11 7.54
CA ILE A 310 -20.14 -3.05 8.95
C ILE A 310 -18.95 -2.58 9.79
N LEU A 311 -17.76 -3.12 9.51
CA LEU A 311 -16.56 -2.74 10.23
C LEU A 311 -16.10 -1.34 9.86
N LEU A 312 -16.12 -1.01 8.58
CA LEU A 312 -15.80 0.34 8.11
C LEU A 312 -16.68 1.39 8.79
N ASP A 313 -17.99 1.09 8.90
CA ASP A 313 -18.96 1.96 9.58
C ASP A 313 -18.61 2.20 11.06
N CYS A 314 -18.10 1.18 11.77
CA CYS A 314 -17.61 1.36 13.14
C CYS A 314 -16.41 2.32 13.24
N LEU A 315 -15.63 2.47 12.17
CA LEU A 315 -14.42 3.30 12.14
C LEU A 315 -14.68 4.71 11.63
N LEU A 316 -15.82 4.94 11.02
CA LEU A 316 -16.21 6.28 10.58
C LEU A 316 -16.55 7.17 11.79
N PRO A 317 -16.09 8.44 11.81
CA PRO A 317 -16.19 9.31 12.97
C PRO A 317 -17.59 9.91 13.16
N PHE A 318 -18.61 9.05 13.20
CA PHE A 318 -20.01 9.45 13.39
C PHE A 318 -20.57 8.98 14.72
N PRO A 319 -21.39 9.81 15.39
CA PRO A 319 -22.02 9.44 16.65
C PRO A 319 -23.18 8.46 16.49
N GLN A 320 -23.69 8.27 15.28
CA GLN A 320 -24.75 7.33 14.97
C GLN A 320 -24.31 6.31 13.91
N ASP A 321 -24.91 5.14 13.98
CA ASP A 321 -24.71 4.05 13.01
C ASP A 321 -25.25 4.46 11.63
N SER A 322 -24.41 4.38 10.61
CA SER A 322 -24.80 4.65 9.23
C SER A 322 -25.42 3.44 8.53
N GLN A 323 -25.36 2.28 9.16
CA GLN A 323 -25.93 1.02 8.65
C GLN A 323 -25.41 0.62 7.26
N LEU A 324 -24.14 0.95 6.97
CA LEU A 324 -23.55 0.74 5.65
C LEU A 324 -23.60 -0.71 5.19
N GLY A 325 -23.55 -1.67 6.10
CA GLY A 325 -23.60 -3.10 5.79
C GLY A 325 -24.99 -3.68 5.57
N LEU A 326 -26.06 -2.87 5.65
CA LEU A 326 -27.41 -3.36 5.39
C LEU A 326 -27.73 -3.42 3.90
N ARG A 327 -28.19 -4.57 3.43
CA ARG A 327 -28.67 -4.76 2.04
C ARG A 327 -30.11 -4.35 1.86
N GLU A 328 -30.91 -4.53 2.89
CA GLU A 328 -32.34 -4.24 2.90
C GLU A 328 -32.72 -3.46 4.15
N ILE A 329 -33.59 -2.51 3.98
CA ILE A 329 -34.16 -1.73 5.07
C ILE A 329 -35.68 -1.92 5.05
N ARG A 330 -36.24 -2.42 6.16
CA ARG A 330 -37.69 -2.52 6.34
C ARG A 330 -38.26 -1.21 6.83
N GLN A 331 -39.19 -0.66 6.10
CA GLN A 331 -39.91 0.55 6.48
C GLN A 331 -41.08 0.27 7.45
N ALA A 332 -41.61 1.32 8.04
CA ALA A 332 -42.71 1.19 9.00
C ALA A 332 -43.97 0.56 8.40
N ASP A 333 -44.21 0.76 7.10
CA ASP A 333 -45.29 0.17 6.32
C ASP A 333 -45.05 -1.29 5.89
N LYS A 334 -43.98 -1.93 6.40
CA LYS A 334 -43.50 -3.26 6.08
C LYS A 334 -42.94 -3.43 4.66
N SER A 335 -42.86 -2.36 3.86
CA SER A 335 -42.15 -2.40 2.57
C SER A 335 -40.63 -2.61 2.81
N VAL A 336 -39.98 -3.27 1.86
CA VAL A 336 -38.53 -3.51 1.88
C VAL A 336 -37.92 -2.67 0.78
N ILE A 337 -36.97 -1.80 1.14
CA ILE A 337 -36.18 -1.03 0.19
C ILE A 337 -34.71 -1.49 0.23
N ALA A 338 -34.00 -1.27 -0.88
CA ALA A 338 -32.59 -1.56 -0.95
C ALA A 338 -31.80 -0.69 0.05
N GLY A 339 -30.89 -1.31 0.78
CA GLY A 339 -30.03 -0.65 1.75
C GLY A 339 -28.69 -0.19 1.15
N PRO A 340 -27.86 0.54 1.95
CA PRO A 340 -26.59 1.10 1.48
C PRO A 340 -25.65 0.07 0.87
N ALA A 341 -25.52 -1.13 1.43
CA ALA A 341 -24.61 -2.16 0.92
C ALA A 341 -24.96 -2.59 -0.51
N HIS A 342 -26.26 -2.68 -0.84
CA HIS A 342 -26.70 -3.00 -2.18
C HIS A 342 -26.25 -1.93 -3.20
N TYR A 343 -26.45 -0.66 -2.89
CA TYR A 343 -26.07 0.43 -3.78
C TYR A 343 -24.56 0.60 -3.88
N ILE A 344 -23.82 0.45 -2.78
CA ILE A 344 -22.35 0.51 -2.79
C ILE A 344 -21.80 -0.59 -3.71
N GLU A 345 -22.30 -1.83 -3.61
CA GLU A 345 -21.88 -2.92 -4.49
C GLU A 345 -22.16 -2.60 -5.97
N GLN A 346 -23.38 -2.16 -6.27
CA GLN A 346 -23.79 -1.81 -7.64
C GLN A 346 -23.00 -0.65 -8.24
N TRP A 347 -22.64 0.34 -7.42
CA TRP A 347 -21.94 1.54 -7.91
C TRP A 347 -20.43 1.32 -8.07
N THR A 348 -19.85 0.48 -7.26
CA THR A 348 -18.39 0.31 -7.16
C THR A 348 -17.90 -1.03 -7.73
N ASP A 349 -18.82 -1.90 -8.20
CA ASP A 349 -18.51 -3.29 -8.58
C ASP A 349 -17.69 -4.03 -7.50
N GLY A 350 -17.82 -3.62 -6.25
CA GLY A 350 -17.07 -4.15 -5.11
C GLY A 350 -15.57 -3.86 -5.13
N VAL A 351 -15.10 -2.96 -5.99
CA VAL A 351 -13.68 -2.59 -6.06
C VAL A 351 -13.31 -1.76 -4.84
N LEU A 352 -12.36 -2.21 -4.03
CA LEU A 352 -11.99 -1.60 -2.76
C LEU A 352 -11.67 -0.11 -2.88
N ARG A 353 -10.90 0.31 -3.89
CA ARG A 353 -10.58 1.72 -4.14
C ARG A 353 -11.83 2.56 -4.34
N GLU A 354 -12.78 2.08 -5.14
CA GLU A 354 -14.01 2.80 -5.45
C GLU A 354 -14.92 2.90 -4.20
N ILE A 355 -15.00 1.82 -3.42
CA ILE A 355 -15.72 1.81 -2.13
C ILE A 355 -15.13 2.87 -1.21
N MET A 356 -13.80 2.87 -1.04
CA MET A 356 -13.12 3.81 -0.15
C MET A 356 -13.28 5.26 -0.62
N VAL A 357 -13.13 5.52 -1.93
CA VAL A 357 -13.32 6.87 -2.48
C VAL A 357 -14.76 7.36 -2.24
N LEU A 358 -15.76 6.52 -2.46
CA LEU A 358 -17.17 6.85 -2.23
C LEU A 358 -17.43 7.14 -0.74
N VAL A 359 -17.02 6.24 0.15
CA VAL A 359 -17.28 6.37 1.59
C VAL A 359 -16.54 7.57 2.17
N MET A 360 -15.31 7.83 1.72
CA MET A 360 -14.51 8.97 2.17
C MET A 360 -15.13 10.30 1.73
N ASP A 361 -15.51 10.45 0.45
CA ASP A 361 -16.16 11.69 -0.04
C ASP A 361 -17.50 11.93 0.63
N ALA A 362 -18.31 10.89 0.80
CA ALA A 362 -19.56 10.95 1.54
C ALA A 362 -19.35 11.35 3.01
N SER A 363 -18.34 10.78 3.66
CA SER A 363 -18.01 11.11 5.05
C SER A 363 -17.59 12.57 5.22
N LEU A 364 -16.76 13.09 4.32
CA LEU A 364 -16.40 14.52 4.34
C LEU A 364 -17.62 15.43 4.16
N LYS A 365 -18.55 15.07 3.27
CA LYS A 365 -19.80 15.81 3.07
C LYS A 365 -20.68 15.77 4.33
N ALA A 366 -20.82 14.60 4.95
CA ALA A 366 -21.59 14.41 6.19
C ALA A 366 -21.01 15.23 7.35
N ILE A 367 -19.69 15.21 7.54
CA ILE A 367 -19.02 16.00 8.58
C ILE A 367 -19.27 17.50 8.37
N ARG A 368 -19.09 18.01 7.15
CA ARG A 368 -19.31 19.43 6.82
C ARG A 368 -20.77 19.87 6.98
N SER A 369 -21.73 18.98 6.74
CA SER A 369 -23.16 19.27 6.92
C SER A 369 -23.64 19.05 8.36
N GLY A 370 -22.77 18.60 9.28
CA GLY A 370 -23.15 18.29 10.65
C GLY A 370 -24.03 17.05 10.79
N SER A 371 -24.07 16.18 9.76
CA SER A 371 -24.86 14.95 9.81
C SER A 371 -24.33 14.00 10.89
N PRO A 372 -25.20 13.38 11.69
CA PRO A 372 -24.77 12.42 12.72
C PRO A 372 -24.37 11.05 12.16
N SER A 373 -24.66 10.76 10.89
CA SER A 373 -24.37 9.49 10.22
C SER A 373 -24.27 9.69 8.69
N LEU A 374 -23.80 8.68 7.97
CA LEU A 374 -23.88 8.61 6.51
C LEU A 374 -25.28 8.13 6.11
N THR A 375 -26.08 9.03 5.54
CA THR A 375 -27.37 8.66 4.96
C THR A 375 -27.22 8.21 3.52
N LEU A 376 -28.18 7.45 3.01
CA LEU A 376 -28.19 7.02 1.61
C LEU A 376 -28.20 8.23 0.64
N ASP A 377 -28.87 9.33 0.99
CA ASP A 377 -28.88 10.55 0.19
C ASP A 377 -27.47 11.19 0.09
N ILE A 378 -26.70 11.21 1.18
CA ILE A 378 -25.32 11.71 1.17
C ILE A 378 -24.44 10.80 0.29
N LEU A 379 -24.60 9.48 0.40
CA LEU A 379 -23.88 8.51 -0.46
C LEU A 379 -24.22 8.70 -1.93
N GLN A 380 -25.50 8.89 -2.27
CA GLN A 380 -25.94 9.15 -3.65
C GLN A 380 -25.37 10.45 -4.22
N ARG A 381 -25.36 11.52 -3.43
CA ARG A 381 -24.73 12.80 -3.84
C ARG A 381 -23.25 12.63 -4.07
N ALA A 382 -22.55 11.97 -3.15
CA ALA A 382 -21.12 11.68 -3.30
C ALA A 382 -20.83 10.90 -4.58
N TRP A 383 -21.61 9.87 -4.86
CA TRP A 383 -21.46 9.07 -6.07
C TRP A 383 -21.68 9.87 -7.36
N ARG A 384 -22.73 10.71 -7.40
CA ARG A 384 -22.99 11.59 -8.57
C ARG A 384 -21.81 12.53 -8.81
N ASP A 385 -21.25 13.14 -7.77
CA ASP A 385 -20.11 14.04 -7.88
C ASP A 385 -18.85 13.33 -8.35
N ILE A 386 -18.60 12.11 -7.89
CA ILE A 386 -17.47 11.28 -8.33
C ILE A 386 -17.63 10.94 -9.82
N LYS A 387 -18.81 10.49 -10.24
CA LYS A 387 -19.09 10.23 -11.66
C LYS A 387 -18.91 11.47 -12.53
N HIS A 388 -19.43 12.60 -12.11
CA HIS A 388 -19.30 13.85 -12.85
C HIS A 388 -17.83 14.27 -13.00
N LYS A 389 -17.03 14.21 -11.94
CA LYS A 389 -15.59 14.50 -11.97
C LYS A 389 -14.82 13.55 -12.91
N LYS A 390 -15.15 12.25 -12.91
CA LYS A 390 -14.52 11.28 -13.82
C LYS A 390 -14.81 11.62 -15.27
N VAL A 391 -16.03 11.99 -15.62
CA VAL A 391 -16.43 12.37 -16.99
C VAL A 391 -15.74 13.66 -17.43
N VAL A 392 -15.70 14.69 -16.59
CA VAL A 392 -15.02 15.95 -16.89
C VAL A 392 -13.53 15.73 -17.12
N ASN A 393 -12.87 14.99 -16.24
CA ASN A 393 -11.43 14.68 -16.39
C ASN A 393 -11.15 13.89 -17.69
N PHE A 394 -12.01 12.95 -18.07
CA PHE A 394 -11.89 12.22 -19.33
C PHE A 394 -12.02 13.14 -20.55
N LEU A 395 -13.00 14.01 -20.55
CA LEU A 395 -13.21 14.99 -21.64
C LEU A 395 -12.03 15.98 -21.75
N ASP A 396 -11.47 16.44 -20.64
CA ASP A 396 -10.31 17.32 -20.64
C ASP A 396 -9.04 16.63 -21.15
N GLN A 397 -8.83 15.36 -20.82
CA GLN A 397 -7.73 14.56 -21.35
C GLN A 397 -7.90 14.33 -22.86
N THR A 398 -9.11 14.03 -23.30
CA THR A 398 -9.40 13.84 -24.73
C THR A 398 -9.21 15.12 -25.53
N ARG A 399 -9.61 16.27 -24.99
CA ARG A 399 -9.36 17.60 -25.62
C ARG A 399 -7.86 17.91 -25.71
N LYS A 400 -7.06 17.63 -24.67
CA LYS A 400 -5.61 17.79 -24.73
C LYS A 400 -4.95 16.92 -25.79
N LEU A 401 -5.39 15.67 -25.95
CA LEU A 401 -4.89 14.76 -26.98
C LEU A 401 -5.26 15.23 -28.40
N THR A 402 -6.46 15.73 -28.63
CA THR A 402 -6.88 16.28 -29.93
C THR A 402 -6.12 17.55 -30.31
N HIS A 403 -5.76 18.40 -29.34
CA HIS A 403 -4.91 19.57 -29.62
C HIS A 403 -3.45 19.21 -29.96
N LEU A 404 -2.92 18.13 -29.41
CA LEU A 404 -1.59 17.63 -29.75
C LEU A 404 -1.50 16.99 -31.13
N THR A 405 -2.60 16.37 -31.61
CA THR A 405 -2.67 15.78 -32.96
C THR A 405 -3.00 16.80 -34.05
N ALA A 406 -3.63 17.92 -33.72
CA ALA A 406 -3.96 18.98 -34.67
C ALA A 406 -2.82 19.98 -34.94
N GLY A 407 -1.76 19.99 -34.10
CA GLY A 407 -0.59 20.88 -34.25
C GLY A 407 0.54 20.31 -35.12
N GLY A 408 0.37 19.16 -35.76
CA GLY A 408 1.44 18.42 -36.45
C GLY A 408 1.43 18.45 -37.98
N HIS A 409 0.70 19.36 -38.61
CA HIS A 409 0.82 19.55 -40.07
C HIS A 409 0.68 21.03 -40.42
N GLN A 410 1.80 21.73 -40.51
CA GLN A 410 1.98 22.83 -41.47
C GLN A 410 3.25 22.58 -42.26
N PRO A 411 3.23 22.87 -43.58
CA PRO A 411 4.19 22.44 -44.58
C PRO A 411 5.54 23.14 -44.49
#